data_68d4fac0e9dd975c3d3eba363ee9a44c
#
_entry.id   68d4fac0e9dd975c3d3eba363ee9a44c
#
_cell.length_a   1.000
_cell.length_b   1.000
_cell.length_c   1.000
_cell.angle_alpha   90.00
_cell.angle_beta   90.00
_cell.angle_gamma   90.00
#
_symmetry.space_group_name_H-M   'P 1'
#
loop_
_entity.id
_entity.type
_entity.pdbx_description
1 polymer ?
#
loop_
_entity_poly.entity_id
_entity_poly.type
_entity_poly.pdbx_seq_one_letter_code
_entity_poly.pdbx_strand_id
1 'polypeptide(L)'
;EIFVDREGEVILKKYSPIGELGDFAKEYADSLHETIGHISMIADRDVIIAVAGANKREFLSKAIGPAVERALEERTTLIMNELQPADDDSVYVIQNDDREYTIKSQVIAPIITQGDPIGAVIIVTKDAGVKLGDMEVKLAETAAGFLAKQMEQ
;
A
#
# COMPACT_ATOMS: atom_id res chain seq x y z
N GLU A 1 18.42 25.01 -7.57
CA GLU A 1 18.84 25.30 -7.55
C GLU A 1 19.11 25.11 -7.17
N ILE A 2 19.05 24.85 -7.15
CA ILE A 2 19.44 24.90 -7.19
C ILE A 2 19.67 24.87 -6.72
N PHE A 3 19.51 24.66 -6.52
CA PHE A 3 20.02 25.01 -6.50
C PHE A 3 20.26 25.36 -6.01
N VAL A 4 20.13 25.54 -5.76
CA VAL A 4 20.52 26.17 -5.48
C VAL A 4 20.36 26.49 -4.93
N ASP A 5 20.33 26.48 -4.74
CA ASP A 5 20.39 27.03 -4.39
C ASP A 5 20.13 27.32 -3.85
N ARG A 6 20.04 27.51 -3.65
CA ARG A 6 19.94 27.76 -3.45
C ARG A 6 19.88 27.43 -3.14
N GLU A 7 19.75 27.25 -3.23
CA GLU A 7 19.69 26.76 -3.33
C GLU A 7 19.53 25.90 -3.29
N GLY A 8 19.49 25.89 -3.28
CA GLY A 8 19.27 25.13 -3.60
C GLY A 8 18.93 24.22 -3.40
N GLU A 9 18.88 24.15 -3.28
CA GLU A 9 18.69 23.44 -3.26
C GLU A 9 18.26 22.62 -3.29
N VAL A 10 18.06 22.52 -3.47
CA VAL A 10 17.75 21.80 -3.83
C VAL A 10 17.47 20.90 -3.82
N ILE A 11 17.22 21.09 -4.04
CA ILE A 11 17.06 20.15 -4.27
C ILE A 11 17.37 18.88 -4.12
N LEU A 12 17.81 18.67 -3.90
CA LEU A 12 18.21 17.55 -3.62
C LEU A 12 17.55 16.74 -2.76
N LYS A 13 16.48 17.05 -2.33
CA LYS A 13 15.82 16.21 -1.53
C LYS A 13 15.34 15.11 -2.30
N LYS A 14 15.52 13.95 -1.78
CA LYS A 14 14.98 12.86 -2.27
C LYS A 14 13.74 12.66 -1.64
N TYR A 15 12.68 12.57 -2.29
CA TYR A 15 11.41 12.21 -1.70
C TYR A 15 10.72 11.24 -2.63
N SER A 16 9.90 10.38 -2.06
CA SER A 16 9.08 9.48 -2.84
C SER A 16 8.04 10.30 -3.60
N PRO A 17 7.87 10.10 -4.91
CA PRO A 17 6.82 10.82 -5.61
C PRO A 17 5.46 10.65 -4.97
N ILE A 18 5.13 9.44 -4.53
CA ILE A 18 3.82 9.21 -3.91
C ILE A 18 3.71 9.89 -2.56
N GLY A 19 4.84 10.22 -1.94
CA GLY A 19 4.84 10.96 -0.69
C GLY A 19 4.28 12.36 -0.83
N GLU A 20 4.35 12.94 -2.03
CA GLU A 20 3.78 14.25 -2.27
C GLU A 20 2.27 14.22 -2.21
N LEU A 21 1.68 13.04 -2.35
CA LEU A 21 0.24 12.88 -2.28
C LEU A 21 -0.23 12.33 -0.95
N GLY A 22 0.58 12.52 0.11
CA GLY A 22 0.27 11.94 1.40
C GLY A 22 -1.15 12.23 1.88
N ASP A 23 -1.57 13.49 1.81
CA ASP A 23 -2.93 13.83 2.23
C ASP A 23 -3.96 13.24 1.30
N PHE A 24 -3.67 13.24 0.01
CA PHE A 24 -4.55 12.69 -1.00
C PHE A 24 -4.67 11.18 -0.85
N ALA A 25 -3.54 10.52 -0.55
CA ALA A 25 -3.54 9.08 -0.32
C ALA A 25 -4.42 8.72 0.88
N LYS A 26 -4.37 9.53 1.94
CA LYS A 26 -5.21 9.28 3.10
C LYS A 26 -6.68 9.37 2.74
N GLU A 27 -7.06 10.40 1.98
CA GLU A 27 -8.45 10.55 1.57
C GLU A 27 -8.90 9.39 0.70
N TYR A 28 -7.99 8.92 -0.17
CA TYR A 28 -8.33 7.80 -1.03
C TYR A 28 -8.51 6.52 -0.23
N ALA A 29 -7.64 6.28 0.74
CA ALA A 29 -7.78 5.11 1.61
C ALA A 29 -9.10 5.17 2.37
N ASP A 30 -9.48 6.35 2.87
CA ASP A 30 -10.75 6.52 3.57
C ASP A 30 -11.92 6.21 2.64
N SER A 31 -11.88 6.69 1.40
CA SER A 31 -12.94 6.42 0.44
C SER A 31 -13.07 4.95 0.11
N LEU A 32 -11.94 4.28 -0.07
CA LEU A 32 -11.96 2.83 -0.31
C LEU A 32 -12.59 2.11 0.86
N HIS A 33 -12.18 2.46 2.07
CA HIS A 33 -12.74 1.82 3.26
C HIS A 33 -14.24 2.03 3.36
N GLU A 34 -14.71 3.25 3.10
CA GLU A 34 -16.13 3.55 3.16
C GLU A 34 -16.93 2.78 2.13
N THR A 35 -16.34 2.54 0.97
CA THR A 35 -17.02 1.87 -0.12
C THR A 35 -17.09 0.36 0.08
N ILE A 36 -15.98 -0.26 0.49
CA ILE A 36 -15.90 -1.72 0.54
C ILE A 36 -15.94 -2.30 1.95
N GLY A 37 -15.78 -1.46 2.97
CA GLY A 37 -15.90 -1.92 4.37
C GLY A 37 -14.68 -2.67 4.90
N HIS A 38 -13.63 -2.80 4.12
CA HIS A 38 -12.41 -3.49 4.55
C HIS A 38 -11.31 -2.49 4.88
N ILE A 39 -10.30 -2.95 5.60
CA ILE A 39 -9.14 -2.13 5.89
C ILE A 39 -8.44 -1.80 4.58
N SER A 40 -8.20 -0.52 4.34
CA SER A 40 -7.57 -0.07 3.11
C SER A 40 -6.32 0.74 3.46
N MET A 41 -5.23 0.47 2.75
CA MET A 41 -3.96 1.11 3.02
C MET A 41 -3.27 1.47 1.71
N ILE A 42 -2.42 2.47 1.78
CA ILE A 42 -1.57 2.85 0.64
C ILE A 42 -0.15 2.91 1.16
N ALA A 43 0.77 2.35 0.39
CA ALA A 43 2.18 2.32 0.74
C ALA A 43 3.00 2.95 -0.37
N ASP A 44 4.13 3.56 0.01
CA ASP A 44 5.15 3.87 -0.98
C ASP A 44 6.10 2.66 -1.04
N ARG A 45 7.31 2.85 -1.52
CA ARG A 45 8.22 1.72 -1.68
C ARG A 45 8.85 1.27 -0.37
N ASP A 46 8.65 2.03 0.70
CA ASP A 46 9.32 1.77 1.96
C ASP A 46 8.37 1.52 3.11
N VAL A 47 7.31 2.32 3.22
CA VAL A 47 6.44 2.29 4.39
C VAL A 47 4.98 2.48 3.99
N ILE A 48 4.09 2.14 4.92
CA ILE A 48 2.67 2.42 4.77
C ILE A 48 2.45 3.92 5.04
N ILE A 49 1.82 4.61 4.09
CA ILE A 49 1.63 6.07 4.21
C ILE A 49 0.19 6.47 4.50
N ALA A 50 -0.77 5.57 4.35
CA ALA A 50 -2.17 5.87 4.65
C ALA A 50 -2.88 4.61 5.10
N VAL A 51 -3.76 4.73 6.09
CA VAL A 51 -4.51 3.62 6.66
C VAL A 51 -5.93 4.07 6.93
N ALA A 52 -6.91 3.28 6.55
CA ALA A 52 -8.31 3.53 6.89
C ALA A 52 -8.96 2.21 7.30
N GLY A 53 -9.77 2.27 8.34
CA GLY A 53 -10.50 1.10 8.82
C GLY A 53 -9.76 0.28 9.86
N ALA A 54 -8.58 0.72 10.29
CA ALA A 54 -7.82 0.03 11.31
C ALA A 54 -7.12 1.06 12.20
N ASN A 55 -6.59 0.56 13.31
CA ASN A 55 -5.80 1.41 14.19
C ASN A 55 -4.53 1.82 13.45
N LYS A 56 -4.34 3.13 13.30
CA LYS A 56 -3.19 3.63 12.55
C LYS A 56 -1.87 3.17 13.14
N ARG A 57 -1.80 3.04 14.46
CA ARG A 57 -0.56 2.61 15.12
C ARG A 57 -0.11 1.22 14.67
N GLU A 58 -1.05 0.42 14.22
CA GLU A 58 -0.71 -0.93 13.80
C GLU A 58 0.04 -0.94 12.47
N PHE A 59 -0.29 -0.04 11.57
CA PHE A 59 0.23 -0.10 10.20
C PHE A 59 0.97 1.16 9.76
N LEU A 60 0.51 2.34 10.18
CA LEU A 60 1.03 3.59 9.61
C LEU A 60 2.51 3.75 9.92
N SER A 61 3.28 4.09 8.91
CA SER A 61 4.72 4.30 8.98
C SER A 61 5.52 3.02 9.22
N LYS A 62 4.86 1.87 9.19
CA LYS A 62 5.56 0.60 9.30
C LYS A 62 6.18 0.24 7.96
N ALA A 63 7.34 -0.40 8.00
CA ALA A 63 8.02 -0.84 6.79
C ALA A 63 7.17 -1.88 6.07
N ILE A 64 7.15 -1.82 4.74
CA ILE A 64 6.39 -2.80 3.96
C ILE A 64 7.02 -4.17 4.12
N GLY A 65 6.17 -5.19 4.08
CA GLY A 65 6.61 -6.57 4.25
C GLY A 65 6.87 -7.26 2.93
N PRO A 66 7.29 -8.53 3.01
CA PRO A 66 7.66 -9.29 1.81
C PRO A 66 6.55 -9.39 0.78
N ALA A 67 5.29 -9.49 1.19
CA ALA A 67 4.20 -9.62 0.22
C ALA A 67 4.08 -8.36 -0.63
N VAL A 68 4.23 -7.18 -0.03
CA VAL A 68 4.17 -5.93 -0.80
C VAL A 68 5.38 -5.83 -1.71
N GLU A 69 6.56 -6.17 -1.19
CA GLU A 69 7.77 -6.14 -2.01
C GLU A 69 7.63 -7.03 -3.23
N ARG A 70 7.04 -8.20 -3.05
CA ARG A 70 6.84 -9.14 -4.15
C ARG A 70 5.90 -8.57 -5.20
N ALA A 71 4.80 -7.93 -4.78
CA ALA A 71 3.88 -7.30 -5.72
C ALA A 71 4.58 -6.23 -6.54
N LEU A 72 5.45 -5.45 -5.90
CA LEU A 72 6.21 -4.42 -6.58
C LEU A 72 7.20 -5.01 -7.58
N GLU A 73 7.92 -6.05 -7.17
CA GLU A 73 8.91 -6.69 -8.04
C GLU A 73 8.26 -7.36 -9.24
N GLU A 74 7.17 -8.05 -9.02
CA GLU A 74 6.50 -8.79 -10.09
C GLU A 74 5.56 -7.91 -10.89
N ARG A 75 5.30 -6.70 -10.41
CA ARG A 75 4.40 -5.75 -11.06
C ARG A 75 3.03 -6.36 -11.32
N THR A 76 2.55 -7.12 -10.37
CA THR A 76 1.28 -7.83 -10.51
C THR A 76 0.49 -7.74 -9.22
N THR A 77 -0.83 -7.78 -9.35
CA THR A 77 -1.71 -7.79 -8.19
C THR A 77 -1.69 -9.17 -7.55
N LEU A 78 -1.53 -9.19 -6.24
CA LEU A 78 -1.54 -10.44 -5.47
C LEU A 78 -2.81 -10.51 -4.65
N ILE A 79 -3.39 -11.71 -4.57
CA ILE A 79 -4.55 -11.97 -3.72
C ILE A 79 -4.25 -13.21 -2.89
N MET A 80 -4.46 -13.12 -1.58
CA MET A 80 -4.19 -14.22 -0.66
C MET A 80 -5.32 -14.31 0.32
N ASN A 81 -6.03 -15.43 0.29
CA ASN A 81 -7.17 -15.68 1.17
C ASN A 81 -6.87 -16.80 2.15
N GLU A 82 -7.59 -16.79 3.26
CA GLU A 82 -7.53 -17.86 4.25
C GLU A 82 -6.13 -18.07 4.82
N LEU A 83 -5.45 -16.97 5.11
CA LEU A 83 -4.12 -17.04 5.69
C LEU A 83 -4.18 -17.65 7.09
N GLN A 84 -3.20 -18.48 7.39
CA GLN A 84 -3.14 -19.21 8.65
C GLN A 84 -1.92 -18.75 9.45
N PRO A 85 -1.99 -18.86 10.78
CA PRO A 85 -0.83 -18.45 11.59
C PRO A 85 0.43 -19.23 11.27
N ALA A 86 0.30 -20.43 10.69
CA ALA A 86 1.46 -21.25 10.36
C ALA A 86 2.13 -20.85 9.05
N ASP A 87 1.54 -19.94 8.29
CA ASP A 87 2.16 -19.47 7.05
C ASP A 87 3.43 -18.72 7.39
N ASP A 88 4.41 -18.78 6.49
CA ASP A 88 5.66 -18.08 6.76
C ASP A 88 5.47 -16.58 6.54
N ASP A 89 6.50 -15.80 6.89
CA ASP A 89 6.38 -14.35 6.86
C ASP A 89 6.41 -13.75 5.46
N SER A 90 6.53 -14.59 4.43
CA SER A 90 6.47 -14.08 3.04
C SER A 90 5.10 -13.49 2.71
N VAL A 91 4.06 -13.78 3.51
CA VAL A 91 2.72 -13.25 3.26
C VAL A 91 2.47 -11.92 3.96
N TYR A 92 3.39 -11.43 4.78
CA TYR A 92 3.15 -10.23 5.57
C TYR A 92 3.16 -8.98 4.71
N VAL A 93 2.18 -8.08 4.98
CA VAL A 93 2.14 -6.78 4.28
C VAL A 93 3.00 -5.74 4.98
N ILE A 94 3.35 -5.95 6.26
CA ILE A 94 4.30 -5.10 6.97
C ILE A 94 5.35 -5.98 7.61
N GLN A 95 6.51 -5.38 7.91
CA GLN A 95 7.53 -6.06 8.68
C GLN A 95 6.92 -6.39 10.04
N ASN A 96 6.99 -7.65 10.41
CA ASN A 96 6.34 -8.10 11.63
C ASN A 96 7.38 -8.56 12.62
N ASP A 97 7.45 -7.87 13.76
CA ASP A 97 8.53 -8.12 14.70
C ASP A 97 8.39 -9.41 15.45
N ASP A 98 7.30 -9.68 16.10
CA ASP A 98 7.17 -10.89 16.88
C ASP A 98 5.73 -11.21 17.15
N ARG A 99 4.83 -10.57 16.46
CA ARG A 99 3.42 -10.78 16.71
C ARG A 99 2.83 -11.78 15.77
N GLU A 100 1.80 -12.43 16.23
CA GLU A 100 1.03 -13.28 15.38
C GLU A 100 0.36 -12.46 14.29
N TYR A 101 0.42 -12.93 13.05
CA TYR A 101 -0.19 -12.25 11.93
C TYR A 101 -1.70 -12.43 11.98
N THR A 102 -2.44 -11.34 12.08
CA THR A 102 -3.88 -11.40 12.29
C THR A 102 -4.68 -11.21 11.01
N ILE A 103 -4.05 -10.81 9.92
CA ILE A 103 -4.73 -10.62 8.65
C ILE A 103 -5.09 -11.97 8.07
N LYS A 104 -6.35 -12.14 7.63
CA LYS A 104 -6.85 -13.41 7.11
C LYS A 104 -6.94 -13.43 5.60
N SER A 105 -7.15 -12.28 4.98
CA SER A 105 -7.17 -12.20 3.52
C SER A 105 -6.64 -10.84 3.12
N GLN A 106 -5.99 -10.77 1.96
CA GLN A 106 -5.37 -9.53 1.52
C GLN A 106 -5.27 -9.46 0.02
N VAL A 107 -5.38 -8.23 -0.51
CA VAL A 107 -5.17 -7.91 -1.92
C VAL A 107 -4.13 -6.79 -1.96
N ILE A 108 -3.14 -6.93 -2.82
CA ILE A 108 -2.08 -5.95 -2.97
C ILE A 108 -1.95 -5.62 -4.45
N ALA A 109 -2.21 -4.37 -4.82
CA ALA A 109 -2.11 -3.93 -6.21
C ALA A 109 -0.99 -2.90 -6.33
N PRO A 110 0.03 -3.14 -7.14
CA PRO A 110 1.14 -2.19 -7.26
C PRO A 110 0.69 -0.94 -8.01
N ILE A 111 1.24 0.20 -7.61
CA ILE A 111 1.06 1.47 -8.29
C ILE A 111 2.27 1.65 -9.20
N ILE A 112 2.03 1.61 -10.52
CA ILE A 112 3.12 1.63 -11.50
C ILE A 112 3.01 2.89 -12.34
N THR A 113 4.07 3.68 -12.36
CA THR A 113 4.14 4.91 -13.15
C THR A 113 5.28 4.77 -14.14
N GLN A 114 4.92 4.79 -15.43
CA GLN A 114 5.91 4.70 -16.49
C GLN A 114 6.83 3.49 -16.32
N GLY A 115 6.23 2.37 -15.94
CA GLY A 115 6.95 1.12 -15.77
C GLY A 115 7.60 0.93 -14.41
N ASP A 116 7.64 1.96 -13.57
CA ASP A 116 8.26 1.87 -12.26
C ASP A 116 7.24 1.66 -11.17
N PRO A 117 7.40 0.64 -10.33
CA PRO A 117 6.52 0.47 -9.18
C PRO A 117 6.90 1.50 -8.10
N ILE A 118 5.95 2.36 -7.75
CA ILE A 118 6.22 3.43 -6.79
C ILE A 118 5.50 3.24 -5.47
N GLY A 119 4.61 2.27 -5.40
CA GLY A 119 3.87 2.00 -4.17
C GLY A 119 2.83 0.94 -4.42
N ALA A 120 1.90 0.79 -3.47
CA ALA A 120 0.87 -0.23 -3.58
C ALA A 120 -0.40 0.20 -2.87
N VAL A 121 -1.53 -0.28 -3.39
CA VAL A 121 -2.82 -0.19 -2.71
C VAL A 121 -3.08 -1.55 -2.09
N ILE A 122 -3.42 -1.56 -0.80
CA ILE A 122 -3.55 -2.80 -0.02
C ILE A 122 -4.92 -2.84 0.62
N ILE A 123 -5.63 -3.94 0.44
CA ILE A 123 -6.93 -4.16 1.08
C ILE A 123 -6.80 -5.44 1.88
N VAL A 124 -7.14 -5.38 3.18
CA VAL A 124 -7.01 -6.55 4.04
C VAL A 124 -8.25 -6.70 4.91
N THR A 125 -8.47 -7.92 5.40
CA THR A 125 -9.47 -8.17 6.41
C THR A 125 -8.89 -9.10 7.47
N LYS A 126 -9.31 -8.89 8.72
CA LYS A 126 -8.95 -9.77 9.82
C LYS A 126 -10.05 -10.78 10.11
N ASP A 127 -11.14 -10.72 9.35
CA ASP A 127 -12.29 -11.59 9.56
C ASP A 127 -12.10 -12.90 8.79
N ALA A 128 -11.99 -14.01 9.52
CA ALA A 128 -11.74 -15.31 8.92
C ALA A 128 -12.88 -15.77 8.02
N GLY A 129 -14.09 -15.25 8.21
CA GLY A 129 -15.24 -15.65 7.40
C GLY A 129 -15.36 -14.88 6.10
N VAL A 130 -14.46 -13.92 5.83
CA VAL A 130 -14.55 -13.05 4.66
C VAL A 130 -13.45 -13.40 3.68
N LYS A 131 -13.83 -13.57 2.42
CA LYS A 131 -12.84 -13.75 1.35
C LYS A 131 -12.86 -12.52 0.48
N LEU A 132 -11.70 -12.11 0.03
CA LEU A 132 -11.57 -11.02 -0.93
C LEU A 132 -11.51 -11.63 -2.32
N GLY A 133 -12.19 -10.99 -3.27
CA GLY A 133 -12.33 -11.56 -4.60
C GLY A 133 -12.13 -10.55 -5.70
N ASP A 134 -12.74 -10.81 -6.86
CA ASP A 134 -12.55 -9.99 -8.05
C ASP A 134 -12.92 -8.53 -7.83
N MET A 135 -13.97 -8.28 -7.03
CA MET A 135 -14.39 -6.91 -6.79
C MET A 135 -13.28 -6.12 -6.08
N GLU A 136 -12.72 -6.72 -5.05
CA GLU A 136 -11.64 -6.05 -4.29
C GLU A 136 -10.40 -5.90 -5.14
N VAL A 137 -10.09 -6.89 -5.97
CA VAL A 137 -8.95 -6.78 -6.88
C VAL A 137 -9.16 -5.62 -7.84
N LYS A 138 -10.33 -5.52 -8.45
CA LYS A 138 -10.59 -4.45 -9.41
C LYS A 138 -10.59 -3.08 -8.75
N LEU A 139 -11.12 -2.99 -7.54
CA LEU A 139 -11.10 -1.72 -6.82
C LEU A 139 -9.69 -1.31 -6.45
N ALA A 140 -8.88 -2.26 -6.01
CA ALA A 140 -7.48 -1.95 -5.69
C ALA A 140 -6.73 -1.53 -6.95
N GLU A 141 -6.95 -2.23 -8.06
CA GLU A 141 -6.28 -1.88 -9.31
C GLU A 141 -6.74 -0.54 -9.85
N THR A 142 -8.03 -0.23 -9.72
CA THR A 142 -8.54 1.06 -10.13
C THR A 142 -7.92 2.19 -9.31
N ALA A 143 -7.83 1.98 -8.01
CA ALA A 143 -7.20 2.96 -7.13
C ALA A 143 -5.73 3.14 -7.48
N ALA A 144 -5.02 2.02 -7.72
CA ALA A 144 -3.61 2.07 -8.08
C ALA A 144 -3.42 2.81 -9.40
N GLY A 145 -4.28 2.56 -10.38
CA GLY A 145 -4.22 3.25 -11.66
C GLY A 145 -4.47 4.73 -11.54
N PHE A 146 -5.43 5.11 -10.71
CA PHE A 146 -5.73 6.51 -10.49
C PHE A 146 -4.55 7.23 -9.85
N LEU A 147 -3.98 6.62 -8.81
CA LEU A 147 -2.84 7.22 -8.13
C LEU A 147 -1.64 7.33 -9.06
N ALA A 148 -1.43 6.31 -9.89
CA ALA A 148 -0.34 6.35 -10.87
C ALA A 148 -0.49 7.54 -11.80
N LYS A 149 -1.72 7.79 -12.28
CA LYS A 149 -1.95 8.91 -13.18
C LYS A 149 -1.73 10.24 -12.50
N GLN A 150 -2.07 10.34 -11.22
CA GLN A 150 -1.81 11.57 -10.49
C GLN A 150 -0.32 11.86 -10.41
N MET A 151 0.49 10.82 -10.33
CA MET A 151 1.94 10.99 -10.23
C MET A 151 2.60 11.32 -11.55
N GLU A 152 1.89 11.12 -12.67
CA GLU A 152 2.44 11.40 -13.99
C GLU A 152 2.29 12.86 -14.39
N GLN A 153 1.60 13.65 -13.61
CA GLN A 153 1.36 15.05 -13.95
C GLN A 153 2.49 15.97 -13.52
#